data_d9a9b56b586e2cb1b5738d6430668e90
#
_entry.id   d9a9b56b586e2cb1b5738d6430668e90
#
_cell.length_a   1.000
_cell.length_b   1.000
_cell.length_c   1.000
_cell.angle_alpha   90.00
_cell.angle_beta   90.00
_cell.angle_gamma   90.00
#
_symmetry.space_group_name_H-M   'P 1'
#
loop_
_entity.id
_entity.type
_entity.pdbx_description
1 polymer ?
#
loop_
_entity_poly.entity_id
_entity_poly.type
_entity_poly.pdbx_seq_one_letter_code
_entity_poly.pdbx_strand_id
1 'polypeptide(L)'
;MAIRCMELGSHVFVEVPLANTIEDLWKIVDTSEKTQKHCMMLENVNYGREELMFLNICRQGIIGEFLHAEAAYIHDLRWQMMEKNKNLQLPDNHPGTGSWRTKQYSKRGNLYPTHGLGPVAQYMSLARKDDNFSKIISLSSLSRGRELFAKENFSKGEEWNKINYQGDINTSIIKTHLGKTIMIQWDE
;
A
#
# COMPACT_ATOMS: atom_id res chain seq x y z
N MET A 1 -9.82 -12.67 -8.91
CA MET A 1 -10.25 -13.78 -8.01
C MET A 1 -11.38 -13.34 -7.08
N ALA A 2 -11.26 -12.28 -6.30
CA ALA A 2 -12.28 -11.79 -5.36
C ALA A 2 -13.69 -11.67 -5.97
N ILE A 3 -13.81 -10.99 -7.10
CA ILE A 3 -15.07 -10.82 -7.86
C ILE A 3 -15.74 -12.18 -8.09
N ARG A 4 -14.99 -13.14 -8.63
CA ARG A 4 -15.55 -14.45 -8.93
C ARG A 4 -16.05 -15.20 -7.71
N CYS A 5 -15.34 -15.08 -6.58
CA CYS A 5 -15.80 -15.70 -5.32
C CYS A 5 -17.10 -15.08 -4.82
N MET A 6 -17.24 -13.76 -4.91
CA MET A 6 -18.49 -13.08 -4.53
C MET A 6 -19.65 -13.46 -5.45
N GLU A 7 -19.44 -13.55 -6.75
CA GLU A 7 -20.44 -14.04 -7.72
C GLU A 7 -20.90 -15.47 -7.43
N LEU A 8 -20.01 -16.31 -6.88
CA LEU A 8 -20.30 -17.67 -6.45
C LEU A 8 -20.94 -17.75 -5.04
N GLY A 9 -21.21 -16.61 -4.42
CA GLY A 9 -21.92 -16.54 -3.16
C GLY A 9 -21.07 -16.53 -1.89
N SER A 10 -19.74 -16.39 -1.99
CA SER A 10 -18.82 -16.36 -0.84
C SER A 10 -18.46 -14.93 -0.43
N HIS A 11 -18.33 -14.69 0.89
CA HIS A 11 -17.59 -13.54 1.38
C HIS A 11 -16.09 -13.75 1.16
N VAL A 12 -15.34 -12.66 0.98
CA VAL A 12 -13.94 -12.74 0.54
C VAL A 12 -13.03 -11.94 1.47
N PHE A 13 -11.92 -12.53 1.86
CA PHE A 13 -10.79 -11.87 2.52
C PHE A 13 -9.60 -11.88 1.57
N VAL A 14 -8.98 -10.73 1.37
CA VAL A 14 -7.89 -10.57 0.39
C VAL A 14 -6.69 -9.92 1.05
N GLU A 15 -5.52 -10.50 0.85
CA GLU A 15 -4.24 -9.87 1.21
C GLU A 15 -4.03 -8.55 0.46
N VAL A 16 -3.18 -7.70 1.00
CA VAL A 16 -2.74 -6.46 0.33
C VAL A 16 -1.78 -6.81 -0.84
N PRO A 17 -1.90 -6.10 -1.97
CA PRO A 17 -2.90 -5.10 -2.32
C PRO A 17 -4.23 -5.72 -2.77
N LEU A 18 -5.32 -5.07 -2.45
CA LEU A 18 -6.66 -5.51 -2.88
C LEU A 18 -6.80 -5.52 -4.41
N ALA A 19 -6.30 -4.48 -5.07
CA ALA A 19 -6.21 -4.35 -6.51
C ALA A 19 -5.13 -3.32 -6.90
N ASN A 20 -4.68 -3.36 -8.16
CA ASN A 20 -3.62 -2.50 -8.68
C ASN A 20 -4.14 -1.36 -9.58
N THR A 21 -5.43 -1.34 -9.87
CA THR A 21 -6.07 -0.31 -10.71
C THR A 21 -7.34 0.21 -10.04
N ILE A 22 -7.66 1.47 -10.27
CA ILE A 22 -8.90 2.08 -9.77
C ILE A 22 -10.12 1.35 -10.37
N GLU A 23 -10.03 0.94 -11.62
CA GLU A 23 -11.11 0.21 -12.30
C GLU A 23 -11.42 -1.13 -11.59
N ASP A 24 -10.39 -1.88 -11.21
CA ASP A 24 -10.59 -3.14 -10.49
C ASP A 24 -11.13 -2.92 -9.07
N LEU A 25 -10.75 -1.82 -8.41
CA LEU A 25 -11.33 -1.46 -7.11
C LEU A 25 -12.82 -1.19 -7.24
N TRP A 26 -13.26 -0.41 -8.23
CA TRP A 26 -14.69 -0.18 -8.47
C TRP A 26 -15.43 -1.46 -8.83
N LYS A 27 -14.88 -2.33 -9.67
CA LYS A 27 -15.49 -3.64 -9.97
C LYS A 27 -15.71 -4.49 -8.71
N ILE A 28 -14.80 -4.42 -7.74
CA ILE A 28 -14.94 -5.13 -6.45
C ILE A 28 -16.10 -4.53 -5.65
N VAL A 29 -16.19 -3.21 -5.55
CA VAL A 29 -17.29 -2.51 -4.86
C VAL A 29 -18.64 -2.85 -5.49
N ASP A 30 -18.77 -2.66 -6.81
CA ASP A 30 -19.99 -2.95 -7.56
C ASP A 30 -20.43 -4.42 -7.39
N THR A 31 -19.46 -5.35 -7.41
CA THR A 31 -19.75 -6.77 -7.21
C THR A 31 -20.21 -7.06 -5.79
N SER A 32 -19.56 -6.45 -4.80
CA SER A 32 -19.95 -6.57 -3.38
C SER A 32 -21.39 -6.10 -3.17
N GLU A 33 -21.74 -4.93 -3.72
CA GLU A 33 -23.09 -4.38 -3.65
C GLU A 33 -24.12 -5.26 -4.38
N LYS A 34 -23.82 -5.68 -5.60
CA LYS A 34 -24.69 -6.54 -6.42
C LYS A 34 -24.95 -7.90 -5.78
N THR A 35 -23.93 -8.52 -5.23
CA THR A 35 -24.02 -9.89 -4.68
C THR A 35 -24.38 -9.92 -3.21
N GLN A 36 -24.36 -8.76 -2.52
CA GLN A 36 -24.53 -8.64 -1.06
C GLN A 36 -23.51 -9.49 -0.30
N LYS A 37 -22.26 -9.58 -0.87
CA LYS A 37 -21.14 -10.28 -0.27
C LYS A 37 -20.07 -9.28 0.16
N HIS A 38 -19.49 -9.49 1.32
CA HIS A 38 -18.39 -8.66 1.81
C HIS A 38 -17.07 -9.03 1.14
N CYS A 39 -16.31 -8.00 0.79
CA CYS A 39 -14.91 -8.12 0.44
C CYS A 39 -14.10 -7.27 1.41
N MET A 40 -13.21 -7.91 2.18
CA MET A 40 -12.38 -7.24 3.16
C MET A 40 -10.90 -7.39 2.79
N MET A 41 -10.18 -6.27 2.68
CA MET A 41 -8.73 -6.29 2.59
C MET A 41 -8.14 -6.54 4.00
N LEU A 42 -7.27 -7.53 4.09
CA LEU A 42 -6.60 -7.90 5.33
C LEU A 42 -5.33 -7.05 5.50
N GLU A 43 -5.50 -5.85 6.02
CA GLU A 43 -4.38 -5.01 6.42
C GLU A 43 -3.88 -5.47 7.81
N ASN A 44 -2.86 -6.34 7.80
CA ASN A 44 -2.39 -7.02 9.01
C ASN A 44 -1.87 -6.08 10.09
N VAL A 45 -1.29 -4.95 9.72
CA VAL A 45 -0.77 -3.96 10.69
C VAL A 45 -1.89 -3.39 11.58
N ASN A 46 -3.13 -3.31 11.08
CA ASN A 46 -4.28 -2.86 11.88
C ASN A 46 -4.56 -3.73 13.12
N TYR A 47 -4.03 -4.94 13.17
CA TYR A 47 -4.37 -5.96 14.18
C TYR A 47 -3.21 -6.30 15.10
N GLY A 48 -2.09 -5.58 15.00
CA GLY A 48 -1.01 -5.64 15.96
C GLY A 48 -1.49 -5.24 17.36
N ARG A 49 -0.85 -5.76 18.38
CA ARG A 49 -1.23 -5.48 19.79
C ARG A 49 -1.09 -3.99 20.09
N GLU A 50 -0.03 -3.39 19.61
CA GLU A 50 0.28 -1.97 19.79
C GLU A 50 -0.73 -1.09 19.08
N GLU A 51 -1.05 -1.42 17.84
CA GLU A 51 -2.03 -0.69 17.03
C GLU A 51 -3.43 -0.75 17.64
N LEU A 52 -3.83 -1.92 18.15
CA LEU A 52 -5.11 -2.07 18.85
C LEU A 52 -5.14 -1.32 20.18
N MET A 53 -4.02 -1.23 20.90
CA MET A 53 -3.87 -0.42 22.11
C MET A 53 -4.05 1.06 21.78
N PHE A 54 -3.33 1.57 20.76
CA PHE A 54 -3.47 2.96 20.33
C PHE A 54 -4.88 3.27 19.85
N LEU A 55 -5.49 2.37 19.07
CA LEU A 55 -6.86 2.53 18.64
C LEU A 55 -7.82 2.66 19.81
N ASN A 56 -7.63 1.87 20.86
CA ASN A 56 -8.44 1.95 22.08
C ASN A 56 -8.24 3.29 22.81
N ILE A 57 -7.00 3.76 22.97
CA ILE A 57 -6.66 5.06 23.54
C ILE A 57 -7.35 6.19 22.77
N CYS A 58 -7.28 6.15 21.43
CA CYS A 58 -7.94 7.12 20.57
C CYS A 58 -9.47 7.12 20.76
N ARG A 59 -10.08 5.93 20.80
CA ARG A 59 -11.54 5.78 21.00
C ARG A 59 -12.03 6.25 22.34
N GLN A 60 -11.19 6.20 23.38
CA GLN A 60 -11.48 6.75 24.69
C GLN A 60 -11.31 8.27 24.77
N GLY A 61 -10.82 8.91 23.71
CA GLY A 61 -10.59 10.34 23.65
C GLY A 61 -9.40 10.83 24.49
N ILE A 62 -8.52 9.93 24.94
CA ILE A 62 -7.39 10.26 25.82
C ILE A 62 -6.41 11.19 25.11
N ILE A 63 -6.21 11.03 23.80
CA ILE A 63 -5.32 11.89 22.99
C ILE A 63 -5.98 13.24 22.66
N GLY A 64 -7.30 13.31 22.72
CA GLY A 64 -8.08 14.47 22.28
C GLY A 64 -8.38 14.48 20.80
N GLU A 65 -8.52 15.67 20.22
CA GLU A 65 -8.86 15.85 18.81
C GLU A 65 -7.63 15.70 17.91
N PHE A 66 -7.77 14.92 16.84
CA PHE A 66 -6.72 14.75 15.84
C PHE A 66 -6.72 15.92 14.86
N LEU A 67 -5.55 16.54 14.70
CA LEU A 67 -5.30 17.58 13.70
C LEU A 67 -4.43 17.05 12.55
N HIS A 68 -3.45 16.23 12.90
CA HIS A 68 -2.46 15.67 11.99
C HIS A 68 -2.05 14.27 12.42
N ALA A 69 -1.66 13.45 11.46
CA ALA A 69 -1.02 12.17 11.71
C ALA A 69 0.09 11.91 10.70
N GLU A 70 1.09 11.17 11.14
CA GLU A 70 2.19 10.70 10.29
C GLU A 70 2.27 9.19 10.35
N ALA A 71 2.53 8.57 9.21
CA ALA A 71 2.78 7.15 9.12
C ALA A 71 3.73 6.83 7.97
N ALA A 72 4.40 5.70 8.05
CA ALA A 72 5.38 5.33 7.06
C ALA A 72 5.43 3.81 6.85
N TYR A 73 5.90 3.43 5.66
CA TYR A 73 6.40 2.10 5.36
C TYR A 73 7.85 2.26 4.91
N ILE A 74 8.78 1.95 5.81
CA ILE A 74 10.21 2.17 5.63
C ILE A 74 10.93 0.83 5.78
N HIS A 75 11.52 0.35 4.67
CA HIS A 75 12.24 -0.91 4.61
C HIS A 75 13.35 -0.87 3.57
N ASP A 76 14.40 -1.63 3.77
CA ASP A 76 15.32 -2.01 2.68
C ASP A 76 14.81 -3.30 2.03
N LEU A 77 14.05 -3.16 0.96
CA LEU A 77 13.51 -4.28 0.19
C LEU A 77 14.10 -4.39 -1.22
N ARG A 78 15.23 -3.72 -1.48
CA ARG A 78 15.89 -3.72 -2.78
C ARG A 78 16.12 -5.13 -3.32
N TRP A 79 16.48 -6.06 -2.45
CA TRP A 79 16.65 -7.47 -2.79
C TRP A 79 15.35 -8.15 -3.25
N GLN A 80 14.21 -7.83 -2.66
CA GLN A 80 12.92 -8.37 -3.08
C GLN A 80 12.47 -7.84 -4.45
N MET A 81 12.82 -6.60 -4.73
CA MET A 81 12.43 -5.94 -5.97
C MET A 81 13.20 -6.45 -7.16
N MET A 82 14.46 -6.80 -6.94
CA MET A 82 15.43 -7.16 -7.96
C MET A 82 15.83 -8.64 -7.89
N GLU A 83 15.05 -9.46 -7.23
CA GLU A 83 15.38 -10.85 -7.01
C GLU A 83 15.41 -11.63 -8.34
N LYS A 84 16.60 -11.99 -8.76
CA LYS A 84 16.80 -13.10 -9.67
C LYS A 84 16.63 -14.39 -8.88
N ASN A 85 15.44 -14.88 -8.79
CA ASN A 85 15.22 -16.15 -8.11
C ASN A 85 15.66 -17.31 -9.00
N LYS A 86 16.98 -17.48 -9.11
CA LYS A 86 17.60 -18.61 -9.82
C LYS A 86 17.36 -19.95 -9.12
N ASN A 87 16.96 -19.94 -7.87
CA ASN A 87 16.90 -21.14 -7.03
C ASN A 87 15.49 -21.56 -6.59
N LEU A 88 14.50 -20.71 -6.74
CA LEU A 88 13.11 -21.04 -6.45
C LEU A 88 12.37 -21.18 -7.78
N GLN A 89 11.94 -22.38 -8.11
CA GLN A 89 11.05 -22.66 -9.26
C GLN A 89 9.63 -22.12 -9.00
N LEU A 90 9.55 -20.84 -8.67
CA LEU A 90 8.27 -20.16 -8.50
C LEU A 90 7.78 -19.68 -9.87
N PRO A 91 6.46 -19.73 -10.12
CA PRO A 91 5.91 -19.16 -11.35
C PRO A 91 6.28 -17.69 -11.50
N ASP A 92 6.47 -17.22 -12.74
CA ASP A 92 6.85 -15.82 -13.06
C ASP A 92 5.94 -14.76 -12.45
N ASN A 93 4.72 -15.12 -12.08
CA ASN A 93 3.72 -14.25 -11.47
C ASN A 93 3.60 -14.43 -9.95
N HIS A 94 4.48 -15.22 -9.33
CA HIS A 94 4.45 -15.40 -7.87
C HIS A 94 4.90 -14.11 -7.17
N PRO A 95 4.23 -13.69 -6.07
CA PRO A 95 4.58 -12.45 -5.35
C PRO A 95 6.04 -12.38 -4.90
N GLY A 96 6.67 -13.51 -4.61
CA GLY A 96 8.08 -13.60 -4.22
C GLY A 96 9.08 -13.51 -5.37
N THR A 97 8.63 -13.48 -6.64
CA THR A 97 9.54 -13.36 -7.81
C THR A 97 9.85 -11.90 -8.19
N GLY A 98 9.38 -10.94 -7.42
CA GLY A 98 9.58 -9.53 -7.68
C GLY A 98 8.79 -8.98 -8.87
N SER A 99 8.23 -9.83 -9.73
CA SER A 99 7.66 -9.43 -11.02
C SER A 99 6.54 -8.37 -10.93
N TRP A 100 5.61 -8.49 -9.98
CA TRP A 100 4.55 -7.50 -9.82
C TRP A 100 5.07 -6.22 -9.14
N ARG A 101 5.92 -6.35 -8.13
CA ARG A 101 6.54 -5.20 -7.45
C ARG A 101 7.39 -4.42 -8.44
N THR A 102 8.28 -5.09 -9.16
CA THR A 102 9.11 -4.46 -10.18
C THR A 102 8.30 -3.65 -11.19
N LYS A 103 7.21 -4.22 -11.71
CA LYS A 103 6.30 -3.50 -12.62
C LYS A 103 5.67 -2.27 -11.98
N GLN A 104 5.46 -2.27 -10.65
CA GLN A 104 4.96 -1.11 -9.94
C GLN A 104 6.05 -0.10 -9.63
N TYR A 105 7.30 -0.54 -9.37
CA TYR A 105 8.42 0.34 -9.04
C TYR A 105 8.85 1.29 -10.16
N SER A 106 8.54 0.98 -11.38
CA SER A 106 8.71 1.90 -12.51
C SER A 106 7.60 2.97 -12.56
N LYS A 107 6.53 2.83 -11.77
CA LYS A 107 5.45 3.81 -11.68
C LYS A 107 5.71 4.80 -10.56
N ARG A 108 5.11 5.97 -10.69
CA ARG A 108 5.21 7.03 -9.69
C ARG A 108 4.29 6.76 -8.50
N GLY A 109 4.72 7.17 -7.32
CA GLY A 109 3.89 7.21 -6.13
C GLY A 109 4.35 6.27 -5.02
N ASN A 110 3.55 6.22 -3.96
CA ASN A 110 3.74 5.33 -2.84
C ASN A 110 3.20 3.94 -3.19
N LEU A 111 4.05 2.94 -3.15
CA LEU A 111 3.69 1.57 -3.52
C LEU A 111 2.96 0.80 -2.42
N TYR A 112 3.20 1.16 -1.18
CA TYR A 112 2.68 0.40 -0.05
C TYR A 112 2.12 1.33 1.05
N PRO A 113 1.12 2.17 0.74
CA PRO A 113 0.58 3.13 1.70
C PRO A 113 -0.25 2.48 2.80
N THR A 114 -0.76 1.26 2.60
CA THR A 114 -1.79 0.64 3.43
C THR A 114 -1.32 0.37 4.85
N HIS A 115 -0.06 -0.06 5.05
CA HIS A 115 0.48 -0.35 6.38
C HIS A 115 0.58 0.90 7.26
N GLY A 116 0.83 2.06 6.68
CA GLY A 116 0.79 3.33 7.41
C GLY A 116 -0.61 3.93 7.49
N LEU A 117 -1.29 3.98 6.34
CA LEU A 117 -2.60 4.62 6.24
C LEU A 117 -3.72 3.87 6.98
N GLY A 118 -3.66 2.55 7.01
CA GLY A 118 -4.70 1.72 7.63
C GLY A 118 -4.90 2.03 9.11
N PRO A 119 -3.87 1.92 9.98
CA PRO A 119 -3.97 2.28 11.39
C PRO A 119 -4.41 3.73 11.60
N VAL A 120 -3.76 4.67 10.90
CA VAL A 120 -4.06 6.11 11.03
C VAL A 120 -5.51 6.42 10.67
N ALA A 121 -6.02 5.85 9.59
CA ALA A 121 -7.41 6.02 9.19
C ALA A 121 -8.39 5.52 10.25
N GLN A 122 -8.04 4.43 10.97
CA GLN A 122 -8.84 3.94 12.09
C GLN A 122 -8.78 4.87 13.30
N TYR A 123 -7.58 5.36 13.67
CA TYR A 123 -7.38 6.27 14.79
C TYR A 123 -8.16 7.58 14.61
N MET A 124 -8.12 8.12 13.40
CA MET A 124 -8.80 9.35 13.03
C MET A 124 -10.28 9.15 12.67
N SER A 125 -10.79 7.92 12.71
CA SER A 125 -12.18 7.53 12.35
C SER A 125 -12.58 7.95 10.93
N LEU A 126 -11.66 7.87 9.96
CA LEU A 126 -11.92 8.21 8.56
C LEU A 126 -12.75 7.13 7.86
N ALA A 127 -13.51 7.54 6.85
CA ALA A 127 -14.41 6.71 6.04
C ALA A 127 -15.46 5.93 6.86
N ARG A 128 -15.72 6.34 8.11
CA ARG A 128 -16.69 5.68 9.01
C ARG A 128 -17.75 6.63 9.58
N LYS A 129 -17.51 7.93 9.47
CA LYS A 129 -18.37 9.01 9.95
C LYS A 129 -18.36 10.14 8.92
N ASP A 130 -18.40 11.36 9.40
CA ASP A 130 -18.55 12.56 8.59
C ASP A 130 -17.24 12.99 7.89
N ASP A 131 -16.10 12.35 8.21
CA ASP A 131 -14.80 12.68 7.65
C ASP A 131 -14.28 11.61 6.69
N ASN A 132 -13.72 12.07 5.57
CA ASN A 132 -13.17 11.22 4.53
C ASN A 132 -12.01 11.92 3.83
N PHE A 133 -11.29 11.20 2.98
CA PHE A 133 -10.22 11.76 2.15
C PHE A 133 -10.78 12.76 1.14
N SER A 134 -10.12 13.90 1.00
CA SER A 134 -10.54 14.98 0.11
C SER A 134 -9.52 15.26 -0.99
N LYS A 135 -8.26 15.45 -0.62
CA LYS A 135 -7.17 15.78 -1.54
C LYS A 135 -5.91 15.04 -1.18
N ILE A 136 -5.10 14.75 -2.20
CA ILE A 136 -3.76 14.17 -2.03
C ILE A 136 -2.75 14.90 -2.90
N ILE A 137 -1.56 15.11 -2.36
CA ILE A 137 -0.36 15.55 -3.09
C ILE A 137 0.72 14.51 -2.79
N SER A 138 1.40 14.03 -3.82
CA SER A 138 2.43 13.01 -3.68
C SER A 138 3.66 13.41 -4.50
N LEU A 139 4.81 13.35 -3.87
CA LEU A 139 6.10 13.70 -4.47
C LEU A 139 7.12 12.60 -4.20
N SER A 140 7.93 12.29 -5.19
CA SER A 140 9.04 11.34 -5.05
C SER A 140 10.39 12.06 -5.14
N SER A 141 11.35 11.58 -4.37
CA SER A 141 12.76 12.00 -4.44
C SER A 141 13.43 11.53 -5.74
N LEU A 142 14.69 11.83 -5.89
CA LEU A 142 15.55 11.18 -6.88
C LEU A 142 15.75 9.71 -6.51
N SER A 143 15.91 8.86 -7.52
CA SER A 143 16.36 7.49 -7.35
C SER A 143 17.88 7.45 -7.34
N ARG A 144 18.47 6.97 -6.28
CA ARG A 144 19.92 6.78 -6.13
C ARG A 144 20.26 5.40 -5.59
N GLY A 145 19.63 5.00 -4.50
CA GLY A 145 19.89 3.72 -3.87
C GLY A 145 19.57 2.54 -4.79
N ARG A 146 18.42 2.57 -5.42
CA ARG A 146 17.98 1.52 -6.37
C ARG A 146 18.84 1.47 -7.62
N GLU A 147 19.14 2.62 -8.20
CA GLU A 147 20.01 2.69 -9.40
C GLU A 147 21.41 2.17 -9.11
N LEU A 148 21.99 2.51 -7.96
CA LEU A 148 23.29 2.01 -7.54
C LEU A 148 23.25 0.51 -7.30
N PHE A 149 22.26 0.03 -6.55
CA PHE A 149 22.10 -1.39 -6.30
C PHE A 149 21.94 -2.19 -7.60
N ALA A 150 21.18 -1.69 -8.56
CA ALA A 150 21.03 -2.32 -9.86
C ALA A 150 22.38 -2.37 -10.62
N LYS A 151 23.13 -1.28 -10.61
CA LYS A 151 24.46 -1.21 -11.27
C LYS A 151 25.49 -2.15 -10.65
N GLU A 152 25.45 -2.32 -9.34
CA GLU A 152 26.40 -3.16 -8.60
C GLU A 152 26.08 -4.66 -8.72
N ASN A 153 24.80 -5.02 -8.82
CA ASN A 153 24.35 -6.40 -8.73
C ASN A 153 23.93 -7.04 -10.05
N PHE A 154 23.77 -6.24 -11.13
CA PHE A 154 23.29 -6.73 -12.41
C PHE A 154 24.14 -6.24 -13.58
N SER A 155 24.28 -7.07 -14.61
CA SER A 155 25.03 -6.71 -15.83
C SER A 155 24.32 -5.61 -16.62
N LYS A 156 25.09 -4.78 -17.34
CA LYS A 156 24.55 -3.63 -18.11
C LYS A 156 23.41 -3.96 -19.09
N GLY A 157 23.34 -5.17 -19.59
CA GLY A 157 22.29 -5.60 -20.52
C GLY A 157 21.01 -6.10 -19.86
N GLU A 158 21.02 -6.29 -18.56
CA GLU A 158 19.89 -6.85 -17.85
C GLU A 158 18.75 -5.85 -17.67
N GLU A 159 17.53 -6.37 -17.53
CA GLU A 159 16.30 -5.57 -17.41
C GLU A 159 16.36 -4.57 -16.25
N TRP A 160 16.94 -4.99 -15.12
CA TRP A 160 17.08 -4.17 -13.92
C TRP A 160 17.89 -2.88 -14.14
N ASN A 161 18.87 -2.90 -15.02
CA ASN A 161 19.65 -1.71 -15.38
C ASN A 161 18.97 -0.81 -16.42
N LYS A 162 17.81 -1.21 -16.95
CA LYS A 162 17.03 -0.46 -17.93
C LYS A 162 15.81 0.22 -17.32
N ILE A 163 15.44 -0.13 -16.09
CA ILE A 163 14.29 0.42 -15.41
C ILE A 163 14.58 1.86 -14.98
N ASN A 164 13.64 2.74 -15.28
CA ASN A 164 13.65 4.11 -14.75
C ASN A 164 12.96 4.11 -13.40
N TYR A 165 13.71 3.99 -12.32
CA TYR A 165 13.20 3.98 -10.95
C TYR A 165 12.66 5.34 -10.53
N GLN A 166 11.55 5.36 -9.82
CA GLN A 166 10.78 6.56 -9.48
C GLN A 166 11.06 7.08 -8.06
N GLY A 167 12.31 7.32 -7.76
CA GLY A 167 12.71 7.86 -6.46
C GLY A 167 12.80 6.81 -5.36
N ASP A 168 13.70 7.02 -4.43
CA ASP A 168 13.88 6.13 -3.29
C ASP A 168 12.86 6.41 -2.18
N ILE A 169 12.45 7.69 -2.04
CA ILE A 169 11.47 8.13 -1.04
C ILE A 169 10.27 8.74 -1.74
N ASN A 170 9.07 8.34 -1.33
CA ASN A 170 7.83 9.02 -1.69
C ASN A 170 7.15 9.58 -0.45
N THR A 171 6.78 10.85 -0.50
CA THR A 171 6.01 11.53 0.53
C THR A 171 4.66 11.96 -0.03
N SER A 172 3.60 11.53 0.62
CA SER A 172 2.21 11.88 0.26
C SER A 172 1.57 12.63 1.42
N ILE A 173 0.92 13.76 1.11
CA ILE A 173 0.12 14.52 2.08
C ILE A 173 -1.34 14.45 1.66
N ILE A 174 -2.17 13.97 2.58
CA ILE A 174 -3.61 13.83 2.39
C ILE A 174 -4.31 14.86 3.27
N LYS A 175 -5.30 15.56 2.72
CA LYS A 175 -6.23 16.41 3.47
C LYS A 175 -7.60 15.75 3.53
N THR A 176 -8.25 15.80 4.69
CA THR A 176 -9.62 15.30 4.87
C THR A 176 -10.65 16.39 4.63
N HIS A 177 -11.94 16.03 4.54
CA HIS A 177 -13.04 16.98 4.39
C HIS A 177 -13.16 17.92 5.59
N LEU A 178 -12.96 17.42 6.80
CA LEU A 178 -12.99 18.23 8.03
C LEU A 178 -11.68 18.97 8.30
N GLY A 179 -10.70 18.90 7.40
CA GLY A 179 -9.49 19.73 7.45
C GLY A 179 -8.30 19.10 8.13
N LYS A 180 -8.39 17.88 8.63
CA LYS A 180 -7.24 17.12 9.17
C LYS A 180 -6.25 16.82 8.06
N THR A 181 -4.99 16.59 8.42
CA THR A 181 -3.93 16.22 7.48
C THR A 181 -3.26 14.92 7.88
N ILE A 182 -2.79 14.17 6.88
CA ILE A 182 -2.04 12.93 7.08
C ILE A 182 -0.83 12.97 6.17
N MET A 183 0.35 12.71 6.71
CA MET A 183 1.55 12.45 5.93
C MET A 183 1.82 10.94 5.90
N ILE A 184 1.95 10.40 4.68
CA ILE A 184 2.34 9.01 4.46
C ILE A 184 3.67 9.01 3.72
N GLN A 185 4.64 8.34 4.28
CA GLN A 185 5.96 8.18 3.69
C GLN A 185 6.20 6.72 3.31
N TRP A 186 6.85 6.55 2.20
CA TRP A 186 7.34 5.28 1.73
C TRP A 186 8.80 5.43 1.34
N ASP A 187 9.64 4.50 1.79
CA ASP A 187 11.07 4.47 1.56
C ASP A 187 11.51 3.04 1.28
N GLU A 188 12.42 2.90 0.29
CA GLU A 188 12.92 1.60 -0.13
C GLU A 188 14.27 1.67 -0.82
#